data_a8092ac2bfb0411790c7c989c36cc9ff
#
_entry.id   a8092ac2bfb0411790c7c989c36cc9ff
#
_cell.length_a   1.000
_cell.length_b   1.000
_cell.length_c   1.000
_cell.angle_alpha   90.00
_cell.angle_beta   90.00
_cell.angle_gamma   90.00
#
_symmetry.space_group_name_H-M   'P 1'
#
loop_
_entity.id
_entity.type
_entity.pdbx_description
1 polymer ?
#
loop_
_entity_poly.entity_id
_entity_poly.type
_entity_poly.pdbx_seq_one_letter_code
_entity_poly.pdbx_strand_id
1 'polypeptide(L)'
;VGGAGGVGGAGGGTGGAGGPGGLIWGGGGAGGVGGAGGGTGGAGGRAELLFGAGGAGGAGTDGGPGATGGTGGHGGVGGDGGWLAPGGAGGAGGQGGAGGAGSDGGALGGTGGTGGTGGAGGAGGRGAPLLGAGGQGGLGGAGGQGGTGGAGGDGVLGGVGGTGGKGGVGGVAGLGGAGGAAGQLFSASGAAGNAGVGGAGGQGGDGGAGGAGADADQPGATGGTG
;
A
#
# COMPACT_ATOMS: atom_id res chain seq x y z
N VAL A 1 -23.02 3.71 -10.51
CA VAL A 1 -21.67 3.55 -9.92
C VAL A 1 -21.63 4.42 -8.68
N GLY A 2 -21.13 3.87 -7.58
CA GLY A 2 -20.94 4.61 -6.33
C GLY A 2 -19.88 5.72 -6.52
N GLY A 3 -20.02 6.81 -5.79
CA GLY A 3 -19.03 7.87 -5.75
C GLY A 3 -17.70 7.38 -5.18
N ALA A 4 -16.58 7.88 -5.72
CA ALA A 4 -15.26 7.59 -5.15
C ALA A 4 -15.09 8.23 -3.78
N GLY A 5 -14.34 7.58 -2.90
CA GLY A 5 -13.97 8.14 -1.60
C GLY A 5 -13.03 9.34 -1.77
N GLY A 6 -13.15 10.30 -0.88
CA GLY A 6 -12.25 11.45 -0.83
C GLY A 6 -10.83 11.07 -0.39
N VAL A 7 -9.84 11.85 -0.79
CA VAL A 7 -8.45 11.69 -0.37
C VAL A 7 -8.32 12.00 1.11
N GLY A 8 -7.48 11.25 1.83
CA GLY A 8 -7.19 11.50 3.23
C GLY A 8 -6.51 12.87 3.43
N GLY A 9 -6.74 13.47 4.59
CA GLY A 9 -6.12 14.73 4.98
C GLY A 9 -4.60 14.59 5.17
N ALA A 10 -3.87 15.70 5.01
CA ALA A 10 -2.43 15.74 5.27
C ALA A 10 -2.10 15.31 6.71
N GLY A 11 -0.90 14.74 6.91
CA GLY A 11 -0.49 14.23 8.21
C GLY A 11 -0.90 12.78 8.48
N GLY A 12 -1.12 11.98 7.45
CA GLY A 12 -1.39 10.55 7.57
C GLY A 12 -2.88 10.22 7.72
N GLY A 13 -3.78 11.09 7.29
CA GLY A 13 -5.23 10.84 7.33
C GLY A 13 -5.65 9.66 6.47
N THR A 14 -6.70 8.92 6.89
CA THR A 14 -7.27 7.83 6.10
C THR A 14 -8.06 8.34 4.91
N GLY A 15 -7.96 7.66 3.77
CA GLY A 15 -8.82 7.93 2.62
C GLY A 15 -10.28 7.60 2.93
N GLY A 16 -11.20 8.35 2.34
CA GLY A 16 -12.62 8.11 2.47
C GLY A 16 -13.05 6.77 1.83
N ALA A 17 -14.06 6.14 2.40
CA ALA A 17 -14.65 4.93 1.79
C ALA A 17 -15.36 5.28 0.49
N GLY A 18 -15.31 4.38 -0.49
CA GLY A 18 -16.10 4.49 -1.71
C GLY A 18 -17.60 4.35 -1.39
N GLY A 19 -18.41 5.09 -2.11
CA GLY A 19 -19.87 5.03 -1.99
C GLY A 19 -20.44 3.72 -2.53
N PRO A 20 -21.62 3.31 -2.03
CA PRO A 20 -22.30 2.11 -2.53
C PRO A 20 -22.74 2.31 -3.98
N GLY A 21 -22.85 1.22 -4.70
CA GLY A 21 -23.44 1.22 -6.03
C GLY A 21 -24.94 1.56 -5.99
N GLY A 22 -25.50 1.92 -7.13
CA GLY A 22 -26.94 2.20 -7.25
C GLY A 22 -27.78 0.95 -7.25
N LEU A 23 -29.06 1.11 -6.91
CA LEU A 23 -30.00 0.05 -6.52
C LEU A 23 -30.22 -1.08 -7.56
N ILE A 24 -30.05 -0.83 -8.82
CA ILE A 24 -30.38 -1.80 -9.90
C ILE A 24 -29.12 -2.16 -10.71
N TRP A 25 -28.32 -1.18 -11.04
CA TRP A 25 -27.13 -1.33 -11.86
C TRP A 25 -26.03 -0.43 -11.29
N GLY A 26 -24.92 -0.99 -10.85
CA GLY A 26 -23.76 -0.18 -10.54
C GLY A 26 -22.79 -0.84 -9.59
N GLY A 27 -21.53 -0.76 -9.94
CA GLY A 27 -20.43 -1.15 -9.06
C GLY A 27 -20.28 -0.18 -7.90
N GLY A 28 -19.68 -0.64 -6.82
CA GLY A 28 -19.27 0.20 -5.71
C GLY A 28 -18.22 1.23 -6.17
N GLY A 29 -18.17 2.36 -5.53
CA GLY A 29 -17.15 3.37 -5.75
C GLY A 29 -15.80 2.95 -5.19
N ALA A 30 -14.70 3.42 -5.80
CA ALA A 30 -13.36 3.17 -5.29
C ALA A 30 -13.14 3.88 -3.95
N GLY A 31 -12.35 3.27 -3.07
CA GLY A 31 -11.86 3.93 -1.86
C GLY A 31 -10.90 5.07 -2.21
N GLY A 32 -10.88 6.11 -1.39
CA GLY A 32 -9.98 7.23 -1.52
C GLY A 32 -8.57 6.88 -1.10
N VAL A 33 -7.59 7.56 -1.69
CA VAL A 33 -6.17 7.41 -1.35
C VAL A 33 -5.92 7.96 0.06
N GLY A 34 -4.99 7.36 0.80
CA GLY A 34 -4.55 7.87 2.09
C GLY A 34 -3.93 9.27 1.97
N GLY A 35 -3.96 10.03 3.04
CA GLY A 35 -3.32 11.35 3.12
C GLY A 35 -1.80 11.23 3.22
N ALA A 36 -1.08 12.25 2.73
CA ALA A 36 0.39 12.28 2.78
C ALA A 36 0.91 12.11 4.21
N GLY A 37 2.04 11.40 4.37
CA GLY A 37 2.65 11.12 5.66
C GLY A 37 2.29 9.76 6.26
N GLY A 38 2.00 8.76 5.43
CA GLY A 38 1.73 7.38 5.86
C GLY A 38 0.25 7.07 6.08
N GLY A 39 -0.65 7.81 5.43
CA GLY A 39 -2.08 7.57 5.52
C GLY A 39 -2.51 6.23 4.92
N THR A 40 -3.52 5.62 5.51
CA THR A 40 -4.14 4.39 4.99
C THR A 40 -5.12 4.69 3.88
N GLY A 41 -5.21 3.80 2.91
CA GLY A 41 -6.24 3.91 1.87
C GLY A 41 -7.65 3.63 2.44
N GLY A 42 -8.66 4.20 1.81
CA GLY A 42 -10.07 3.97 2.13
C GLY A 42 -10.56 2.62 1.58
N ALA A 43 -11.57 2.07 2.21
CA ALA A 43 -12.24 0.85 1.74
C ALA A 43 -13.00 1.10 0.44
N GLY A 44 -13.07 0.09 -0.43
CA GLY A 44 -13.95 0.13 -1.60
C GLY A 44 -15.43 0.04 -1.18
N GLY A 45 -16.30 0.66 -1.96
CA GLY A 45 -17.74 0.61 -1.80
C GLY A 45 -18.32 -0.74 -2.20
N ARG A 46 -19.47 -1.07 -1.63
CA ARG A 46 -20.22 -2.29 -1.97
C ARG A 46 -20.96 -2.09 -3.30
N ALA A 47 -21.08 -3.13 -4.07
CA ALA A 47 -22.10 -3.16 -5.11
C ALA A 47 -23.44 -3.47 -4.47
N GLU A 48 -24.53 -2.97 -5.08
CA GLU A 48 -25.87 -3.23 -4.57
C GLU A 48 -26.69 -4.11 -5.51
N LEU A 49 -27.66 -4.74 -4.92
CA LEU A 49 -28.77 -5.64 -5.19
C LEU A 49 -28.80 -6.50 -6.47
N LEU A 50 -28.58 -6.02 -7.68
CA LEU A 50 -28.82 -6.85 -8.87
C LEU A 50 -27.57 -7.19 -9.69
N PHE A 51 -26.78 -6.21 -10.06
CA PHE A 51 -25.60 -6.41 -10.91
C PHE A 51 -24.51 -5.39 -10.58
N GLY A 52 -23.33 -5.82 -10.31
CA GLY A 52 -22.19 -4.95 -10.18
C GLY A 52 -21.03 -5.57 -9.41
N ALA A 53 -19.83 -5.09 -9.66
CA ALA A 53 -18.65 -5.46 -8.89
C ALA A 53 -18.47 -4.53 -7.68
N GLY A 54 -17.90 -5.04 -6.62
CA GLY A 54 -17.44 -4.21 -5.50
C GLY A 54 -16.36 -3.22 -5.98
N GLY A 55 -16.28 -2.06 -5.34
CA GLY A 55 -15.25 -1.08 -5.64
C GLY A 55 -13.87 -1.52 -5.14
N ALA A 56 -12.81 -1.08 -5.80
CA ALA A 56 -11.45 -1.30 -5.34
C ALA A 56 -11.16 -0.53 -4.03
N GLY A 57 -10.31 -1.08 -3.19
CA GLY A 57 -9.74 -0.34 -2.06
C GLY A 57 -8.81 0.77 -2.55
N GLY A 58 -8.70 1.85 -1.79
CA GLY A 58 -7.76 2.92 -2.07
C GLY A 58 -6.33 2.54 -1.68
N ALA A 59 -5.35 3.17 -2.30
CA ALA A 59 -3.95 2.98 -1.96
C ALA A 59 -3.60 3.66 -0.62
N GLY A 60 -2.65 3.08 0.10
CA GLY A 60 -1.94 3.78 1.15
C GLY A 60 -0.92 4.77 0.56
N THR A 61 -0.44 5.69 1.36
CA THR A 61 0.58 6.66 0.95
C THR A 61 1.90 6.42 1.66
N ASP A 62 2.93 7.04 1.13
CA ASP A 62 4.28 6.96 1.67
C ASP A 62 4.33 7.50 3.09
N GLY A 63 5.15 6.88 3.93
CA GLY A 63 5.46 7.38 5.26
C GLY A 63 6.32 8.65 5.20
N GLY A 64 6.27 9.45 6.25
CA GLY A 64 7.25 10.54 6.46
C GLY A 64 8.66 9.96 6.65
N PRO A 65 9.72 10.82 6.75
CA PRO A 65 11.09 10.37 6.92
C PRO A 65 11.24 9.34 8.04
N GLY A 66 11.78 8.17 7.76
CA GLY A 66 11.95 7.07 8.70
C GLY A 66 10.65 6.40 9.17
N ALA A 67 9.48 6.90 8.76
CA ALA A 67 8.19 6.36 9.16
C ALA A 67 7.72 5.21 8.26
N THR A 68 6.80 4.40 8.79
CA THR A 68 6.16 3.31 8.05
C THR A 68 5.23 3.86 6.96
N GLY A 69 5.19 3.23 5.82
CA GLY A 69 4.21 3.55 4.78
C GLY A 69 2.78 3.23 5.23
N GLY A 70 1.83 3.97 4.71
CA GLY A 70 0.41 3.74 4.99
C GLY A 70 -0.08 2.40 4.48
N THR A 71 -1.06 1.82 5.15
CA THR A 71 -1.67 0.56 4.70
C THR A 71 -2.62 0.79 3.52
N GLY A 72 -2.65 -0.13 2.58
CA GLY A 72 -3.63 -0.09 1.50
C GLY A 72 -5.05 -0.32 2.02
N GLY A 73 -6.03 0.37 1.43
CA GLY A 73 -7.44 0.17 1.76
C GLY A 73 -7.94 -1.21 1.34
N HIS A 74 -8.94 -1.70 2.05
CA HIS A 74 -9.58 -2.97 1.68
C HIS A 74 -10.43 -2.82 0.42
N GLY A 75 -10.49 -3.87 -0.39
CA GLY A 75 -11.43 -3.95 -1.51
C GLY A 75 -12.88 -4.03 -1.01
N GLY A 76 -13.79 -3.40 -1.74
CA GLY A 76 -15.22 -3.48 -1.47
C GLY A 76 -15.76 -4.89 -1.74
N VAL A 77 -16.81 -5.25 -1.01
CA VAL A 77 -17.51 -6.52 -1.23
C VAL A 77 -18.28 -6.47 -2.55
N GLY A 78 -18.28 -7.57 -3.32
CA GLY A 78 -19.10 -7.70 -4.51
C GLY A 78 -20.59 -7.71 -4.14
N GLY A 79 -21.43 -7.14 -5.01
CA GLY A 79 -22.88 -7.15 -4.84
C GLY A 79 -23.46 -8.57 -4.94
N ASP A 80 -24.50 -8.83 -4.18
CA ASP A 80 -25.24 -10.10 -4.32
C ASP A 80 -25.94 -10.15 -5.67
N GLY A 81 -26.01 -11.32 -6.29
CA GLY A 81 -26.76 -11.55 -7.52
C GLY A 81 -28.27 -11.47 -7.23
N GLY A 82 -29.00 -10.78 -8.10
CA GLY A 82 -30.46 -10.79 -8.08
C GLY A 82 -31.03 -12.17 -8.40
N TRP A 83 -32.30 -12.24 -8.70
CA TRP A 83 -33.04 -13.53 -8.89
C TRP A 83 -32.41 -14.52 -9.87
N LEU A 84 -31.64 -14.06 -10.85
CA LEU A 84 -31.06 -14.90 -11.92
C LEU A 84 -29.61 -14.49 -12.26
N ALA A 85 -28.97 -13.59 -11.47
CA ALA A 85 -27.66 -13.07 -11.81
C ALA A 85 -26.55 -13.68 -10.96
N PRO A 86 -25.35 -13.82 -11.49
CA PRO A 86 -24.21 -14.18 -10.67
C PRO A 86 -23.89 -13.08 -9.64
N GLY A 87 -23.27 -13.43 -8.54
CA GLY A 87 -22.73 -12.46 -7.60
C GLY A 87 -21.65 -11.59 -8.25
N GLY A 88 -21.58 -10.33 -7.87
CA GLY A 88 -20.54 -9.42 -8.30
C GLY A 88 -19.17 -9.81 -7.73
N ALA A 89 -18.10 -9.53 -8.46
CA ALA A 89 -16.74 -9.74 -7.98
C ALA A 89 -16.41 -8.77 -6.82
N GLY A 90 -15.62 -9.23 -5.87
CA GLY A 90 -15.04 -8.36 -4.85
C GLY A 90 -14.04 -7.38 -5.45
N GLY A 91 -13.94 -6.19 -4.89
CA GLY A 91 -12.95 -5.20 -5.29
C GLY A 91 -11.54 -5.60 -4.88
N ALA A 92 -10.54 -5.20 -5.64
CA ALA A 92 -9.14 -5.40 -5.26
C ALA A 92 -8.77 -4.58 -4.02
N GLY A 93 -7.88 -5.09 -3.22
CA GLY A 93 -7.25 -4.34 -2.13
C GLY A 93 -6.30 -3.26 -2.68
N GLY A 94 -6.21 -2.14 -1.99
CA GLY A 94 -5.28 -1.07 -2.34
C GLY A 94 -3.83 -1.45 -2.03
N GLN A 95 -2.92 -0.85 -2.76
CA GLN A 95 -1.49 -1.02 -2.53
C GLN A 95 -1.09 -0.35 -1.20
N GLY A 96 -0.12 -0.94 -0.49
CA GLY A 96 0.52 -0.30 0.66
C GLY A 96 1.42 0.86 0.19
N GLY A 97 1.49 1.91 0.97
CA GLY A 97 2.38 3.03 0.74
C GLY A 97 3.85 2.66 0.93
N ALA A 98 4.76 3.35 0.28
CA ALA A 98 6.19 3.18 0.50
C ALA A 98 6.59 3.66 1.89
N GLY A 99 7.62 3.07 2.46
CA GLY A 99 8.24 3.58 3.69
C GLY A 99 8.97 4.90 3.43
N GLY A 100 8.97 5.79 4.41
CA GLY A 100 9.69 7.05 4.32
C GLY A 100 11.20 6.83 4.25
N ALA A 101 11.91 7.73 3.60
CA ALA A 101 13.36 7.72 3.59
C ALA A 101 13.92 7.95 5.00
N GLY A 102 15.05 7.36 5.29
CA GLY A 102 15.80 7.64 6.51
C GLY A 102 16.29 9.08 6.51
N SER A 103 16.44 9.68 7.69
CA SER A 103 17.02 11.03 7.82
C SER A 103 18.50 11.01 7.50
N ASP A 104 18.93 12.04 6.78
CA ASP A 104 20.36 12.24 6.49
C ASP A 104 21.09 12.83 7.69
N GLY A 105 22.37 12.60 7.75
CA GLY A 105 23.28 13.28 8.67
C GLY A 105 23.57 12.50 9.95
N GLY A 106 24.68 12.85 10.55
CA GLY A 106 25.22 12.21 11.74
C GLY A 106 26.23 11.08 11.41
N ALA A 107 26.80 10.50 12.45
CA ALA A 107 27.78 9.40 12.30
C ALA A 107 27.20 8.16 11.60
N LEU A 108 25.90 8.01 11.65
CA LEU A 108 25.12 6.96 10.99
C LEU A 108 23.91 7.59 10.30
N GLY A 109 23.71 7.32 9.04
CA GLY A 109 22.49 7.69 8.35
C GLY A 109 21.27 7.01 8.99
N GLY A 110 20.13 7.69 8.98
CA GLY A 110 18.88 7.14 9.50
C GLY A 110 18.40 5.92 8.70
N THR A 111 17.75 4.98 9.35
CA THR A 111 17.12 3.83 8.66
C THR A 111 15.88 4.25 7.90
N GLY A 112 15.66 3.71 6.71
CA GLY A 112 14.42 3.87 5.97
C GLY A 112 13.24 3.24 6.70
N GLY A 113 12.06 3.84 6.54
CA GLY A 113 10.82 3.31 7.07
C GLY A 113 10.39 2.02 6.36
N THR A 114 9.62 1.19 7.03
CA THR A 114 9.05 -0.01 6.44
C THR A 114 7.94 0.32 5.44
N GLY A 115 7.79 -0.46 4.38
CA GLY A 115 6.65 -0.34 3.47
C GLY A 115 5.34 -0.69 4.17
N GLY A 116 4.27 -0.01 3.78
CA GLY A 116 2.93 -0.29 4.27
C GLY A 116 2.40 -1.62 3.76
N THR A 117 1.50 -2.24 4.52
CA THR A 117 0.87 -3.49 4.09
C THR A 117 -0.15 -3.23 2.97
N GLY A 118 -0.28 -4.17 2.04
CA GLY A 118 -1.35 -4.15 1.04
C GLY A 118 -2.71 -4.40 1.69
N GLY A 119 -3.76 -3.78 1.17
CA GLY A 119 -5.13 -4.02 1.59
C GLY A 119 -5.64 -5.39 1.17
N ALA A 120 -6.52 -6.00 1.95
CA ALA A 120 -7.16 -7.25 1.55
C ALA A 120 -8.14 -7.04 0.40
N GLY A 121 -8.26 -8.03 -0.48
CA GLY A 121 -9.31 -8.06 -1.49
C GLY A 121 -10.69 -8.21 -0.87
N GLY A 122 -11.71 -7.61 -1.49
CA GLY A 122 -13.10 -7.74 -1.06
C GLY A 122 -13.66 -9.14 -1.36
N ALA A 123 -14.59 -9.61 -0.53
CA ALA A 123 -15.28 -10.86 -0.80
C ALA A 123 -16.16 -10.75 -2.05
N GLY A 124 -16.28 -11.84 -2.80
CA GLY A 124 -17.25 -11.94 -3.88
C GLY A 124 -18.68 -11.95 -3.35
N GLY A 125 -19.61 -11.37 -4.10
CA GLY A 125 -21.03 -11.38 -3.80
C GLY A 125 -21.64 -12.77 -3.94
N ARG A 126 -22.78 -13.01 -3.28
CA ARG A 126 -23.50 -14.27 -3.39
C ARG A 126 -24.16 -14.39 -4.75
N GLY A 127 -24.15 -15.58 -5.29
CA GLY A 127 -24.99 -15.90 -6.46
C GLY A 127 -26.47 -15.90 -6.12
N ALA A 128 -27.31 -15.75 -7.16
CA ALA A 128 -28.76 -15.83 -7.02
C ALA A 128 -29.18 -17.15 -6.34
N PRO A 129 -30.24 -17.16 -5.52
CA PRO A 129 -30.63 -18.34 -4.78
C PRO A 129 -30.92 -19.57 -5.66
N LEU A 130 -31.38 -19.36 -6.89
CA LEU A 130 -31.79 -20.48 -7.76
C LEU A 130 -30.65 -20.97 -8.67
N LEU A 131 -30.01 -20.09 -9.41
CA LEU A 131 -29.10 -20.46 -10.52
C LEU A 131 -27.84 -19.55 -10.60
N GLY A 132 -27.59 -18.68 -9.63
CA GLY A 132 -26.47 -17.74 -9.70
C GLY A 132 -25.15 -18.28 -9.19
N ALA A 133 -24.10 -18.22 -9.98
CA ALA A 133 -22.75 -18.47 -9.49
C ALA A 133 -22.34 -17.40 -8.47
N GLY A 134 -21.56 -17.78 -7.46
CA GLY A 134 -20.94 -16.82 -6.56
C GLY A 134 -19.91 -15.94 -7.28
N GLY A 135 -19.82 -14.69 -6.89
CA GLY A 135 -18.82 -13.77 -7.43
C GLY A 135 -17.39 -14.17 -6.99
N GLN A 136 -16.40 -13.84 -7.79
CA GLN A 136 -15.00 -14.05 -7.43
C GLN A 136 -14.58 -13.11 -6.31
N GLY A 137 -13.72 -13.58 -5.41
CA GLY A 137 -13.04 -12.71 -4.45
C GLY A 137 -12.08 -11.74 -5.14
N GLY A 138 -11.97 -10.53 -4.61
CA GLY A 138 -11.01 -9.55 -5.11
C GLY A 138 -9.56 -9.92 -4.82
N LEU A 139 -8.65 -9.44 -5.63
CA LEU A 139 -7.21 -9.62 -5.40
C LEU A 139 -6.75 -8.85 -4.15
N GLY A 140 -5.81 -9.40 -3.41
CA GLY A 140 -5.11 -8.64 -2.37
C GLY A 140 -4.22 -7.55 -2.98
N GLY A 141 -4.09 -6.42 -2.30
CA GLY A 141 -3.21 -5.35 -2.71
C GLY A 141 -1.74 -5.71 -2.52
N ALA A 142 -0.86 -5.14 -3.33
CA ALA A 142 0.58 -5.29 -3.13
C ALA A 142 1.05 -4.58 -1.85
N GLY A 143 2.08 -5.12 -1.20
CA GLY A 143 2.78 -4.42 -0.13
C GLY A 143 3.55 -3.21 -0.66
N GLY A 144 3.68 -2.17 0.14
CA GLY A 144 4.49 -1.00 -0.19
C GLY A 144 5.97 -1.30 -0.19
N GLN A 145 6.75 -0.54 -0.95
CA GLN A 145 8.21 -0.65 -0.94
C GLN A 145 8.77 -0.11 0.39
N GLY A 146 9.85 -0.70 0.89
CA GLY A 146 10.61 -0.14 2.01
C GLY A 146 11.26 1.19 1.65
N GLY A 147 11.34 2.12 2.58
CA GLY A 147 12.01 3.40 2.39
C GLY A 147 13.52 3.24 2.22
N THR A 148 14.15 4.16 1.52
CA THR A 148 15.62 4.20 1.39
C THR A 148 16.25 4.59 2.73
N GLY A 149 17.43 4.08 3.02
CA GLY A 149 18.25 4.56 4.15
C GLY A 149 18.71 6.00 3.92
N GLY A 150 18.86 6.77 4.97
CA GLY A 150 19.43 8.12 4.90
C GLY A 150 20.92 8.09 4.59
N ALA A 151 21.44 9.16 3.99
CA ALA A 151 22.87 9.30 3.76
C ALA A 151 23.63 9.48 5.11
N GLY A 152 24.82 8.95 5.19
CA GLY A 152 25.73 9.26 6.29
C GLY A 152 26.15 10.71 6.28
N GLY A 153 26.40 11.31 7.44
CA GLY A 153 26.92 12.68 7.51
C GLY A 153 28.34 12.79 6.96
N ASP A 154 28.66 13.95 6.41
CA ASP A 154 30.02 14.24 5.93
C ASP A 154 31.03 14.21 7.09
N GLY A 155 32.22 13.71 6.80
CA GLY A 155 33.32 13.75 7.74
C GLY A 155 33.76 15.17 8.07
N VAL A 156 34.08 15.43 9.33
CA VAL A 156 34.79 16.67 9.69
C VAL A 156 36.23 16.61 9.20
N LEU A 157 36.89 17.75 9.21
CA LEU A 157 38.27 17.93 8.73
C LEU A 157 39.18 16.76 9.10
N GLY A 158 39.71 16.03 8.12
CA GLY A 158 40.55 14.86 8.34
C GLY A 158 39.82 13.62 8.86
N GLY A 159 38.47 13.68 9.00
CA GLY A 159 37.66 12.58 9.48
C GLY A 159 37.01 11.74 8.35
N VAL A 160 36.62 10.54 8.68
CA VAL A 160 35.86 9.66 7.77
C VAL A 160 34.39 10.08 7.79
N GLY A 161 33.76 10.10 6.64
CA GLY A 161 32.32 10.31 6.55
C GLY A 161 31.52 9.23 7.28
N GLY A 162 30.30 9.57 7.69
CA GLY A 162 29.38 8.66 8.33
C GLY A 162 28.91 7.54 7.39
N THR A 163 28.50 6.42 7.94
CA THR A 163 27.93 5.32 7.14
C THR A 163 26.47 5.61 6.77
N GLY A 164 26.08 5.26 5.57
CA GLY A 164 24.68 5.36 5.16
C GLY A 164 23.76 4.47 5.99
N GLY A 165 22.53 4.89 6.14
CA GLY A 165 21.48 4.15 6.85
C GLY A 165 21.04 2.90 6.08
N LYS A 166 20.43 1.97 6.78
CA LYS A 166 19.84 0.76 6.14
C LYS A 166 18.53 1.12 5.47
N GLY A 167 18.26 0.51 4.32
CA GLY A 167 16.93 0.56 3.73
C GLY A 167 15.87 -0.12 4.60
N GLY A 168 14.66 0.37 4.52
CA GLY A 168 13.51 -0.22 5.20
C GLY A 168 13.07 -1.55 4.60
N VAL A 169 12.38 -2.36 5.37
CA VAL A 169 11.79 -3.62 4.89
C VAL A 169 10.57 -3.33 4.02
N GLY A 170 10.35 -4.11 2.96
CA GLY A 170 9.14 -4.05 2.16
C GLY A 170 7.91 -4.48 2.96
N GLY A 171 6.76 -3.90 2.62
CA GLY A 171 5.49 -4.22 3.26
C GLY A 171 4.96 -5.60 2.87
N VAL A 172 4.11 -6.16 3.71
CA VAL A 172 3.46 -7.45 3.45
C VAL A 172 2.33 -7.29 2.44
N ALA A 173 2.13 -8.27 1.59
CA ALA A 173 1.01 -8.30 0.66
C ALA A 173 -0.33 -8.46 1.39
N GLY A 174 -1.38 -7.89 0.82
CA GLY A 174 -2.76 -8.12 1.25
C GLY A 174 -3.24 -9.52 0.87
N LEU A 175 -4.15 -10.07 1.64
CA LEU A 175 -4.78 -11.36 1.36
C LEU A 175 -5.82 -11.21 0.24
N GLY A 176 -6.00 -12.23 -0.57
CA GLY A 176 -7.10 -12.30 -1.52
C GLY A 176 -8.44 -12.41 -0.79
N GLY A 177 -9.49 -11.85 -1.39
CA GLY A 177 -10.85 -11.94 -0.88
C GLY A 177 -11.42 -13.35 -1.03
N ALA A 178 -12.33 -13.73 -0.15
CA ALA A 178 -13.06 -14.99 -0.28
C ALA A 178 -13.98 -14.96 -1.51
N GLY A 179 -14.14 -16.09 -2.17
CA GLY A 179 -15.15 -16.24 -3.20
C GLY A 179 -16.56 -16.20 -2.62
N GLY A 180 -17.54 -15.70 -3.38
CA GLY A 180 -18.93 -15.65 -2.97
C GLY A 180 -19.59 -17.06 -2.97
N ALA A 181 -20.60 -17.23 -2.14
CA ALA A 181 -21.35 -18.48 -2.11
C ALA A 181 -22.18 -18.67 -3.39
N ALA A 182 -22.29 -19.91 -3.83
CA ALA A 182 -23.15 -20.29 -4.94
C ALA A 182 -24.64 -20.26 -4.55
N GLY A 183 -25.51 -20.13 -5.55
CA GLY A 183 -26.92 -20.46 -5.40
C GLY A 183 -27.15 -21.95 -5.16
N GLN A 184 -28.37 -22.33 -4.73
CA GLN A 184 -28.63 -23.68 -4.18
C GLN A 184 -28.79 -24.79 -5.20
N LEU A 185 -29.06 -24.50 -6.47
CA LEU A 185 -29.54 -25.57 -7.36
C LEU A 185 -28.52 -26.08 -8.41
N PHE A 186 -27.76 -25.25 -9.08
CA PHE A 186 -26.80 -25.69 -10.12
C PHE A 186 -25.64 -24.68 -10.30
N SER A 187 -25.12 -24.15 -9.23
CA SER A 187 -24.16 -23.05 -9.34
C SER A 187 -22.84 -23.37 -8.65
N ALA A 188 -21.75 -22.87 -9.20
CA ALA A 188 -20.44 -22.94 -8.57
C ALA A 188 -20.21 -21.75 -7.62
N SER A 189 -19.54 -21.98 -6.50
CA SER A 189 -19.03 -20.89 -5.68
C SER A 189 -17.97 -20.07 -6.44
N GLY A 190 -17.90 -18.80 -6.16
CA GLY A 190 -16.84 -17.97 -6.71
C GLY A 190 -15.45 -18.41 -6.22
N ALA A 191 -14.45 -18.28 -7.06
CA ALA A 191 -13.07 -18.53 -6.65
C ALA A 191 -12.61 -17.46 -5.66
N ALA A 192 -11.73 -17.85 -4.75
CA ALA A 192 -11.03 -16.87 -3.91
C ALA A 192 -10.09 -16.02 -4.77
N GLY A 193 -9.93 -14.76 -4.41
CA GLY A 193 -8.93 -13.91 -5.03
C GLY A 193 -7.51 -14.30 -4.61
N ASN A 194 -6.54 -14.05 -5.47
CA ASN A 194 -5.14 -14.26 -5.13
C ASN A 194 -4.64 -13.21 -4.13
N ALA A 195 -3.68 -13.59 -3.31
CA ALA A 195 -2.94 -12.64 -2.49
C ALA A 195 -2.16 -11.65 -3.39
N GLY A 196 -1.94 -10.46 -2.89
CA GLY A 196 -1.06 -9.49 -3.54
C GLY A 196 0.41 -9.93 -3.50
N VAL A 197 1.27 -9.14 -4.09
CA VAL A 197 2.74 -9.34 -4.05
C VAL A 197 3.33 -8.53 -2.90
N GLY A 198 4.28 -9.11 -2.15
CA GLY A 198 5.01 -8.38 -1.12
C GLY A 198 5.78 -7.19 -1.70
N GLY A 199 5.93 -6.12 -0.96
CA GLY A 199 6.73 -4.97 -1.37
C GLY A 199 8.22 -5.30 -1.39
N ALA A 200 8.96 -4.67 -2.28
CA ALA A 200 10.43 -4.76 -2.28
C ALA A 200 11.02 -4.06 -1.06
N GLY A 201 12.14 -4.57 -0.57
CA GLY A 201 12.93 -3.84 0.44
C GLY A 201 13.46 -2.51 -0.10
N GLY A 202 13.62 -1.52 0.75
CA GLY A 202 14.26 -0.26 0.39
C GLY A 202 15.77 -0.42 0.16
N GLN A 203 16.36 0.48 -0.59
CA GLN A 203 17.81 0.52 -0.77
C GLN A 203 18.49 1.11 0.47
N GLY A 204 19.71 0.69 0.74
CA GLY A 204 20.58 1.36 1.73
C GLY A 204 20.87 2.79 1.31
N GLY A 205 21.08 3.67 2.26
CA GLY A 205 21.54 5.04 2.00
C GLY A 205 23.01 5.07 1.59
N ASP A 206 23.39 6.14 0.91
CA ASP A 206 24.80 6.36 0.55
C ASP A 206 25.65 6.68 1.79
N GLY A 207 26.90 6.29 1.78
CA GLY A 207 27.88 6.73 2.77
C GLY A 207 28.11 8.24 2.68
N GLY A 208 28.34 8.90 3.79
CA GLY A 208 28.74 10.31 3.78
C GLY A 208 30.08 10.54 3.09
N ALA A 209 30.28 11.73 2.54
CA ALA A 209 31.57 12.12 1.98
C ALA A 209 32.65 12.12 3.07
N GLY A 210 33.86 11.70 2.74
CA GLY A 210 34.99 11.89 3.61
C GLY A 210 35.22 13.37 3.92
N GLY A 211 35.70 13.71 5.14
CA GLY A 211 36.04 15.08 5.48
C GLY A 211 37.12 15.60 4.56
N ALA A 212 37.09 16.92 4.30
CA ALA A 212 38.21 17.56 3.61
C ALA A 212 39.53 17.27 4.33
N GLY A 213 40.55 16.93 3.57
CA GLY A 213 41.87 16.74 4.13
C GLY A 213 42.31 18.01 4.91
N ALA A 214 42.91 17.83 6.08
CA ALA A 214 43.50 18.98 6.76
C ALA A 214 44.60 19.57 5.88
N ASP A 215 44.57 20.90 5.69
CA ASP A 215 45.63 21.55 4.98
C ASP A 215 46.96 21.26 5.72
N ALA A 216 47.98 20.91 4.97
CA ALA A 216 49.29 20.67 5.52
C ALA A 216 49.93 22.02 5.87
N ASP A 217 49.50 22.60 6.98
CA ASP A 217 50.04 23.87 7.46
C ASP A 217 51.49 23.75 7.91
N GLN A 218 52.04 22.54 7.95
CA GLN A 218 53.43 22.29 8.31
C GLN A 218 54.17 21.58 7.16
N PRO A 219 55.41 22.01 6.86
CA PRO A 219 56.24 21.36 5.88
C PRO A 219 56.42 19.87 6.20
N GLY A 220 55.95 18.98 5.32
CA GLY A 220 56.03 17.54 5.48
C GLY A 220 54.77 16.86 6.03
N ALA A 221 53.68 17.57 6.34
CA ALA A 221 52.41 16.98 6.67
C ALA A 221 51.67 16.55 5.37
N THR A 222 51.07 15.35 5.40
CA THR A 222 50.21 14.90 4.32
C THR A 222 48.76 15.28 4.63
N GLY A 223 48.04 15.83 3.65
CA GLY A 223 46.61 16.08 3.79
C GLY A 223 45.85 14.79 4.15
N GLY A 224 44.73 14.90 4.89
CA GLY A 224 43.87 13.77 5.22
C GLY A 224 43.19 13.23 3.94
N THR A 225 42.95 11.93 3.92
CA THR A 225 42.15 11.31 2.84
C THR A 225 40.67 11.61 3.08
N GLY A 226 39.98 12.19 2.09
CA GLY A 226 38.57 12.39 2.06
C GLY A 226 37.80 11.08 1.71
#